data_71453a895c901ebd25e5cd55c6204716
#
_entry.id   71453a895c901ebd25e5cd55c6204716
#
_cell.length_a   1.000
_cell.length_b   1.000
_cell.length_c   1.000
_cell.angle_alpha   90.00
_cell.angle_beta   90.00
_cell.angle_gamma   90.00
#
_symmetry.space_group_name_H-M   'P 1'
#
loop_
_entity.id
_entity.type
_entity.pdbx_description
1 polymer ?
#
loop_
_entity_poly.entity_id
_entity_poly.type
_entity_poly.pdbx_seq_one_letter_code
_entity_poly.pdbx_strand_id
1 'polypeptide(L)'
;MTRAAGNGQGAAGIARLLGRRSRCPKPAVRCPWIRRFTLLMAPLLVVASESDAQSRWYKGNTHAHSLNSDGDVPVDAVVRWYREHGYHFTFITEHEFFTDVAPLNALLGAANRFIVIAGQEVTQRIADSLHTGGVRQAHVNALGSSRLVMPIGEKNIAKGMTIAATYARNGAAIRAAGGVLQVNHPNFIWSVPLADMMDLPDSTLFELWNGHPIVYNLGGTDSTGQEMLSTEARWDSVLSRGKLLFGVADDDSHSYKPQDAENPDMARPGRGWIWVRADTLSADAIMRALHRGDFYASTGVRLRDLRVSATEYRLEIAPAGDRRYLTEFIGKGGKVLARNTTLRPSYAITGNEGYVRARVSDSSGRMAWTQPIRTQ
;
A
#
# COMPACT_ATOMS: atom_id res chain seq x y z
N MET A 1 53.04 -34.19 6.51
CA MET A 1 53.36 -35.35 5.65
C MET A 1 52.57 -35.18 4.39
N THR A 2 53.20 -34.72 3.39
CA THR A 2 53.54 -35.25 2.06
C THR A 2 52.38 -35.29 1.09
N ARG A 3 52.33 -34.35 0.14
CA ARG A 3 52.83 -34.38 -1.27
C ARG A 3 52.06 -35.37 -2.12
N ALA A 4 51.66 -35.17 -3.39
CA ALA A 4 52.13 -34.35 -4.52
C ALA A 4 51.03 -34.46 -5.62
N ALA A 5 50.71 -33.49 -6.41
CA ALA A 5 51.31 -33.06 -7.66
C ALA A 5 51.18 -34.07 -8.82
N GLY A 6 50.67 -33.60 -9.93
CA GLY A 6 50.68 -34.30 -11.23
C GLY A 6 50.10 -33.47 -12.36
N ASN A 7 50.97 -32.83 -13.08
CA ASN A 7 50.88 -32.10 -14.33
C ASN A 7 50.44 -32.99 -15.52
N GLY A 8 49.93 -32.37 -16.60
CA GLY A 8 49.86 -32.95 -17.91
C GLY A 8 49.36 -31.96 -18.96
N GLN A 9 50.31 -31.30 -19.60
CA GLN A 9 50.19 -30.47 -20.77
C GLN A 9 49.94 -31.32 -22.03
N GLY A 10 49.34 -30.73 -23.07
CA GLY A 10 49.40 -31.29 -24.42
C GLY A 10 48.78 -30.31 -25.43
N ALA A 11 49.66 -29.68 -26.18
CA ALA A 11 49.42 -28.64 -27.18
C ALA A 11 49.22 -29.18 -28.59
N ALA A 12 48.69 -28.30 -29.43
CA ALA A 12 48.99 -28.00 -30.84
C ALA A 12 48.41 -28.89 -31.97
N GLY A 13 47.96 -28.17 -32.98
CA GLY A 13 47.80 -28.72 -34.35
C GLY A 13 47.06 -27.80 -35.30
N ILE A 14 47.84 -26.92 -35.94
CA ILE A 14 47.47 -26.03 -37.09
C ILE A 14 47.38 -26.88 -38.36
N ALA A 15 46.42 -26.56 -39.25
CA ALA A 15 46.59 -26.70 -40.69
C ALA A 15 45.66 -25.79 -41.51
N ARG A 16 46.26 -24.81 -42.15
CA ARG A 16 45.75 -24.08 -43.32
C ARG A 16 45.83 -24.97 -44.56
N LEU A 17 44.89 -24.84 -45.46
CA LEU A 17 45.14 -25.11 -46.88
C LEU A 17 44.30 -24.18 -47.77
N LEU A 18 45.07 -23.54 -48.65
CA LEU A 18 44.70 -22.58 -49.68
C LEU A 18 44.18 -23.26 -50.96
N GLY A 19 43.28 -22.57 -51.68
CA GLY A 19 43.44 -22.40 -53.09
C GLY A 19 42.55 -23.18 -54.05
N ARG A 20 41.70 -22.51 -54.78
CA ARG A 20 41.94 -22.25 -56.21
C ARG A 20 40.74 -21.55 -56.87
N ARG A 21 41.08 -20.51 -57.60
CA ARG A 21 40.23 -19.79 -58.57
C ARG A 21 40.05 -20.65 -59.85
N SER A 22 38.87 -20.55 -60.46
CA SER A 22 38.77 -20.73 -61.92
C SER A 22 37.74 -19.78 -62.52
N ARG A 23 38.13 -19.18 -63.62
CA ARG A 23 37.44 -18.13 -64.38
C ARG A 23 36.59 -18.73 -65.50
N CYS A 24 35.43 -18.06 -65.73
CA CYS A 24 34.80 -17.68 -67.02
C CYS A 24 34.28 -18.75 -67.95
N PRO A 25 33.35 -18.46 -68.90
CA PRO A 25 33.00 -17.18 -69.54
C PRO A 25 31.48 -16.87 -69.65
N LYS A 26 31.16 -15.65 -70.08
CA LYS A 26 29.85 -15.16 -70.52
C LYS A 26 29.46 -15.71 -71.91
N PRO A 27 28.14 -15.73 -72.21
CA PRO A 27 27.71 -14.94 -73.36
C PRO A 27 26.47 -14.08 -73.05
N ALA A 28 26.40 -12.98 -73.81
CA ALA A 28 25.36 -12.01 -73.79
C ALA A 28 24.10 -12.50 -74.51
N VAL A 29 22.94 -12.28 -73.85
CA VAL A 29 21.65 -12.29 -74.54
C VAL A 29 20.87 -11.05 -74.12
N ARG A 30 20.54 -10.20 -75.06
CA ARG A 30 19.65 -9.06 -74.98
C ARG A 30 18.21 -9.59 -74.83
N CYS A 31 17.47 -9.09 -73.91
CA CYS A 31 16.03 -9.19 -73.93
C CYS A 31 15.38 -7.95 -73.33
N PRO A 32 14.24 -7.54 -73.84
CA PRO A 32 13.73 -6.16 -73.75
C PRO A 32 12.73 -5.94 -72.62
N TRP A 33 12.58 -4.68 -72.26
CA TRP A 33 11.43 -4.08 -71.62
C TRP A 33 10.83 -4.77 -70.39
N ILE A 34 11.35 -4.49 -69.21
CA ILE A 34 10.60 -4.69 -67.96
C ILE A 34 10.18 -3.30 -67.47
N ARG A 35 8.87 -3.06 -67.53
CA ARG A 35 8.21 -1.93 -66.88
C ARG A 35 8.51 -2.00 -65.39
N ARG A 36 9.10 -0.93 -64.83
CA ARG A 36 9.27 -0.73 -63.41
C ARG A 36 7.90 -0.52 -62.78
N PHE A 37 7.34 -1.54 -62.14
CA PHE A 37 6.30 -1.37 -61.15
C PHE A 37 6.99 -0.89 -59.88
N THR A 38 6.82 0.40 -59.53
CA THR A 38 7.19 0.94 -58.21
C THR A 38 6.09 0.47 -57.27
N LEU A 39 6.38 -0.57 -56.50
CA LEU A 39 5.55 -0.93 -55.34
C LEU A 39 5.78 0.17 -54.27
N LEU A 40 4.81 1.04 -54.12
CA LEU A 40 4.69 1.91 -52.94
C LEU A 40 4.34 1.01 -51.75
N MET A 41 5.34 0.60 -50.99
CA MET A 41 5.11 0.07 -49.63
C MET A 41 4.66 1.25 -48.74
N ALA A 42 3.36 1.37 -48.56
CA ALA A 42 2.84 2.21 -47.46
C ALA A 42 3.32 1.60 -46.11
N PRO A 43 3.91 2.38 -45.22
CA PRO A 43 4.20 1.85 -43.89
C PRO A 43 2.88 1.55 -43.18
N LEU A 44 2.65 0.28 -42.89
CA LEU A 44 1.59 -0.15 -41.97
C LEU A 44 2.00 0.41 -40.61
N LEU A 45 1.42 1.54 -40.23
CA LEU A 45 1.42 2.00 -38.85
C LEU A 45 0.61 0.98 -38.05
N VAL A 46 1.33 0.04 -37.43
CA VAL A 46 0.75 -0.76 -36.34
C VAL A 46 0.56 0.21 -35.20
N VAL A 47 -0.62 0.80 -35.12
CA VAL A 47 -1.09 1.44 -33.90
C VAL A 47 -1.24 0.27 -32.92
N ALA A 48 -0.22 0.05 -32.09
CA ALA A 48 -0.38 -0.76 -30.90
C ALA A 48 -1.50 -0.06 -30.10
N SER A 49 -2.71 -0.62 -30.14
CA SER A 49 -3.73 -0.28 -29.18
C SER A 49 -3.14 -0.69 -27.83
N GLU A 50 -2.68 0.28 -27.04
CA GLU A 50 -2.57 0.06 -25.60
C GLU A 50 -3.94 -0.47 -25.19
N SER A 51 -4.01 -1.77 -24.92
CA SER A 51 -5.17 -2.31 -24.24
C SER A 51 -5.19 -1.59 -22.91
N ASP A 52 -6.13 -0.67 -22.72
CA ASP A 52 -6.48 -0.12 -21.42
C ASP A 52 -6.74 -1.31 -20.51
N ALA A 53 -5.69 -1.73 -19.79
CA ALA A 53 -5.83 -2.76 -18.79
C ALA A 53 -6.79 -2.18 -17.75
N GLN A 54 -8.05 -2.62 -17.81
CA GLN A 54 -9.12 -2.09 -16.99
C GLN A 54 -8.73 -2.27 -15.53
N SER A 55 -8.34 -1.18 -14.88
CA SER A 55 -7.94 -1.20 -13.47
C SER A 55 -9.05 -1.79 -12.61
N ARG A 56 -8.66 -2.64 -11.64
CA ARG A 56 -9.58 -3.36 -10.76
C ARG A 56 -9.35 -2.95 -9.32
N TRP A 57 -10.35 -3.17 -8.50
CA TRP A 57 -10.26 -3.01 -7.07
C TRP A 57 -9.81 -4.30 -6.39
N TYR A 58 -8.72 -4.23 -5.63
CA TYR A 58 -8.18 -5.33 -4.83
C TYR A 58 -8.31 -5.00 -3.34
N LYS A 59 -9.00 -5.87 -2.59
CA LYS A 59 -9.16 -5.77 -1.14
C LYS A 59 -7.90 -6.28 -0.46
N GLY A 60 -7.34 -5.50 0.47
CA GLY A 60 -6.15 -5.91 1.21
C GLY A 60 -6.06 -5.35 2.61
N ASN A 61 -5.23 -5.98 3.44
CA ASN A 61 -4.91 -5.54 4.78
C ASN A 61 -3.42 -5.13 4.85
N THR A 62 -3.11 -4.06 5.57
CA THR A 62 -1.75 -3.50 5.69
C THR A 62 -1.10 -3.73 7.05
N HIS A 63 -1.80 -4.35 8.02
CA HIS A 63 -1.29 -4.55 9.37
C HIS A 63 -1.80 -5.88 9.97
N ALA A 64 -0.89 -6.85 10.18
CA ALA A 64 -1.22 -8.16 10.73
C ALA A 64 -0.01 -8.82 11.37
N HIS A 65 -0.25 -9.52 12.48
CA HIS A 65 0.73 -10.21 13.30
C HIS A 65 0.47 -11.72 13.37
N SER A 66 1.53 -12.48 13.60
CA SER A 66 1.49 -13.93 13.82
C SER A 66 2.36 -14.33 15.01
N LEU A 67 2.55 -15.62 15.23
CA LEU A 67 3.50 -16.14 16.24
C LEU A 67 4.98 -15.75 15.96
N ASN A 68 5.29 -15.13 14.82
CA ASN A 68 6.61 -14.59 14.57
C ASN A 68 6.91 -13.33 15.42
N SER A 69 5.86 -12.68 15.93
CA SER A 69 5.95 -11.63 16.96
C SER A 69 4.98 -11.91 18.10
N ASP A 70 3.80 -11.35 18.11
CA ASP A 70 2.86 -11.40 19.23
C ASP A 70 1.41 -11.77 18.84
N GLY A 71 1.19 -12.22 17.62
CA GLY A 71 -0.06 -12.87 17.22
C GLY A 71 -0.20 -14.28 17.82
N ASP A 72 -1.37 -14.87 17.72
CA ASP A 72 -1.77 -16.10 18.43
C ASP A 72 -1.79 -17.37 17.55
N VAL A 73 -1.46 -17.26 16.24
CA VAL A 73 -1.37 -18.39 15.30
C VAL A 73 -0.16 -18.28 14.39
N PRO A 74 0.32 -19.42 13.79
CA PRO A 74 1.40 -19.37 12.79
C PRO A 74 1.05 -18.50 11.58
N VAL A 75 2.06 -17.98 10.91
CA VAL A 75 1.90 -17.02 9.80
C VAL A 75 1.09 -17.59 8.62
N ASP A 76 1.21 -18.88 8.33
CA ASP A 76 0.40 -19.52 7.29
C ASP A 76 -1.11 -19.56 7.64
N ALA A 77 -1.45 -19.66 8.91
CA ALA A 77 -2.83 -19.56 9.37
C ALA A 77 -3.37 -18.14 9.21
N VAL A 78 -2.58 -17.11 9.52
CA VAL A 78 -2.91 -15.69 9.25
C VAL A 78 -3.19 -15.49 7.76
N VAL A 79 -2.27 -15.91 6.90
CA VAL A 79 -2.39 -15.79 5.44
C VAL A 79 -3.61 -16.51 4.90
N ARG A 80 -3.87 -17.72 5.41
CA ARG A 80 -5.04 -18.53 5.04
C ARG A 80 -6.34 -17.83 5.41
N TRP A 81 -6.40 -17.23 6.59
CA TRP A 81 -7.57 -16.49 7.04
C TRP A 81 -7.93 -15.37 6.03
N TYR A 82 -6.98 -14.50 5.68
CA TYR A 82 -7.22 -13.41 4.72
C TYR A 82 -7.64 -13.93 3.35
N ARG A 83 -6.98 -14.96 2.84
CA ARG A 83 -7.34 -15.59 1.57
C ARG A 83 -8.77 -16.12 1.57
N GLU A 84 -9.19 -16.81 2.62
CA GLU A 84 -10.52 -17.43 2.75
C GLU A 84 -11.63 -16.41 2.97
N HIS A 85 -11.29 -15.21 3.50
CA HIS A 85 -12.24 -14.12 3.74
C HIS A 85 -12.28 -13.07 2.59
N GLY A 86 -11.86 -13.49 1.38
CA GLY A 86 -12.05 -12.71 0.16
C GLY A 86 -11.12 -11.50 0.03
N TYR A 87 -9.99 -11.50 0.73
CA TYR A 87 -8.92 -10.56 0.47
C TYR A 87 -8.14 -10.98 -0.78
N HIS A 88 -7.57 -10.01 -1.48
CA HIS A 88 -6.73 -10.24 -2.63
C HIS A 88 -5.24 -10.14 -2.27
N PHE A 89 -4.92 -9.42 -1.20
CA PHE A 89 -3.58 -9.36 -0.65
C PHE A 89 -3.60 -9.10 0.85
N THR A 90 -2.53 -9.49 1.52
CA THR A 90 -2.22 -9.06 2.89
C THR A 90 -0.73 -8.77 3.02
N PHE A 91 -0.40 -7.77 3.81
CA PHE A 91 0.95 -7.59 4.33
C PHE A 91 1.10 -8.41 5.62
N ILE A 92 2.30 -8.92 5.85
CA ILE A 92 2.72 -9.49 7.13
C ILE A 92 3.68 -8.50 7.76
N THR A 93 3.34 -7.99 8.94
CA THR A 93 3.98 -6.81 9.54
C THR A 93 4.40 -7.08 10.99
N GLU A 94 5.16 -8.14 11.19
CA GLU A 94 5.65 -8.56 12.50
C GLU A 94 6.53 -7.46 13.17
N HIS A 95 6.49 -7.39 14.48
CA HIS A 95 7.40 -6.56 15.27
C HIS A 95 8.84 -7.01 15.10
N GLU A 96 9.71 -6.12 14.59
CA GLU A 96 11.15 -6.34 14.38
C GLU A 96 11.52 -7.70 13.78
N PHE A 97 10.63 -8.29 13.01
CA PHE A 97 10.86 -9.55 12.32
C PHE A 97 10.48 -9.43 10.86
N PHE A 98 11.34 -9.88 9.97
CA PHE A 98 11.08 -9.88 8.53
C PHE A 98 10.68 -11.28 8.07
N THR A 99 9.41 -11.44 7.71
CA THR A 99 8.89 -12.71 7.17
C THR A 99 9.24 -12.81 5.68
N ASP A 100 9.96 -13.87 5.29
CA ASP A 100 10.08 -14.24 3.88
C ASP A 100 8.73 -14.75 3.37
N VAL A 101 8.13 -13.98 2.48
CA VAL A 101 6.80 -14.30 1.92
C VAL A 101 6.86 -15.21 0.69
N ALA A 102 8.03 -15.55 0.17
CA ALA A 102 8.15 -16.40 -1.02
C ALA A 102 7.58 -17.81 -0.78
N PRO A 103 7.88 -18.52 0.33
CA PRO A 103 7.25 -19.79 0.63
C PRO A 103 5.74 -19.69 0.83
N LEU A 104 5.25 -18.60 1.46
CA LEU A 104 3.82 -18.36 1.66
C LEU A 104 3.09 -18.15 0.33
N ASN A 105 3.68 -17.39 -0.59
CA ASN A 105 3.15 -17.20 -1.93
C ASN A 105 3.19 -18.50 -2.76
N ALA A 106 4.24 -19.32 -2.63
CA ALA A 106 4.32 -20.62 -3.30
C ALA A 106 3.22 -21.59 -2.82
N LEU A 107 2.90 -21.57 -1.54
CA LEU A 107 1.92 -22.47 -0.93
C LEU A 107 0.48 -21.95 -1.04
N LEU A 108 0.27 -20.67 -0.74
CA LEU A 108 -1.06 -20.07 -0.56
C LEU A 108 -1.38 -18.99 -1.59
N GLY A 109 -0.40 -18.51 -2.36
CA GLY A 109 -0.62 -17.56 -3.44
C GLY A 109 -1.50 -18.16 -4.55
N ALA A 110 -2.23 -17.30 -5.25
CA ALA A 110 -3.04 -17.68 -6.39
C ALA A 110 -3.01 -16.54 -7.40
N ALA A 111 -2.46 -16.80 -8.59
CA ALA A 111 -2.33 -15.80 -9.64
C ALA A 111 -3.65 -15.06 -9.88
N ASN A 112 -3.60 -13.72 -9.90
CA ASN A 112 -4.75 -12.83 -10.06
C ASN A 112 -5.88 -12.94 -8.99
N ARG A 113 -5.65 -13.66 -7.89
CA ARG A 113 -6.63 -13.88 -6.84
C ARG A 113 -6.12 -13.52 -5.45
N PHE A 114 -4.90 -13.91 -5.09
CA PHE A 114 -4.34 -13.65 -3.77
C PHE A 114 -2.81 -13.65 -3.77
N ILE A 115 -2.21 -12.64 -3.10
CA ILE A 115 -0.77 -12.55 -2.86
C ILE A 115 -0.47 -12.12 -1.42
N VAL A 116 0.69 -12.53 -0.91
CA VAL A 116 1.26 -12.04 0.35
C VAL A 116 2.39 -11.08 0.03
N ILE A 117 2.41 -9.94 0.66
CA ILE A 117 3.43 -8.90 0.46
C ILE A 117 4.23 -8.76 1.75
N ALA A 118 5.55 -8.67 1.64
CA ALA A 118 6.42 -8.49 2.78
C ALA A 118 6.21 -7.11 3.41
N GLY A 119 6.38 -7.06 4.72
CA GLY A 119 6.36 -5.84 5.51
C GLY A 119 6.95 -6.11 6.89
N GLN A 120 6.93 -5.13 7.73
CA GLN A 120 7.20 -5.26 9.17
C GLN A 120 6.63 -4.06 9.91
N GLU A 121 6.35 -4.21 11.19
CA GLU A 121 6.15 -3.09 12.09
C GLU A 121 7.46 -2.76 12.81
N VAL A 122 7.92 -1.52 12.65
CA VAL A 122 9.04 -0.95 13.38
C VAL A 122 8.49 -0.39 14.69
N THR A 123 8.66 -1.12 15.78
CA THR A 123 8.12 -0.78 17.12
C THR A 123 8.94 0.33 17.76
N GLN A 124 8.92 1.50 17.16
CA GLN A 124 9.66 2.63 17.66
C GLN A 124 9.01 3.23 18.90
N ARG A 125 9.79 3.44 19.94
CA ARG A 125 9.41 4.17 21.15
C ARG A 125 10.30 5.39 21.33
N ILE A 126 9.78 6.41 21.99
CA ILE A 126 10.50 7.67 22.27
C ILE A 126 10.41 7.93 23.76
N ALA A 127 11.54 8.17 24.40
CA ALA A 127 11.59 8.51 25.81
C ALA A 127 10.84 9.85 26.07
N ASP A 128 9.82 9.81 26.90
CA ASP A 128 9.05 10.97 27.36
C ASP A 128 8.56 10.72 28.78
N SER A 129 9.24 11.32 29.75
CA SER A 129 8.93 11.13 31.17
C SER A 129 7.58 11.70 31.59
N LEU A 130 6.97 12.53 30.74
CA LEU A 130 5.64 13.11 30.99
C LEU A 130 4.50 12.27 30.42
N HIS A 131 4.83 11.29 29.58
CA HIS A 131 3.83 10.40 29.00
C HIS A 131 3.64 9.13 29.84
N THR A 132 2.44 8.54 29.78
CA THR A 132 2.11 7.29 30.47
C THR A 132 3.14 6.20 30.17
N GLY A 133 3.74 5.62 31.21
CA GLY A 133 4.79 4.61 31.07
C GLY A 133 6.16 5.14 30.66
N GLY A 134 6.38 6.47 30.64
CA GLY A 134 7.68 7.10 30.36
C GLY A 134 8.11 7.04 28.89
N VAL A 135 7.25 6.59 27.99
CA VAL A 135 7.53 6.47 26.57
C VAL A 135 6.30 6.77 25.71
N ARG A 136 6.50 7.34 24.53
CA ARG A 136 5.50 7.43 23.47
C ARG A 136 5.72 6.32 22.46
N GLN A 137 4.63 5.76 21.95
CA GLN A 137 4.65 4.78 20.88
C GLN A 137 4.65 5.52 19.53
N ALA A 138 5.68 5.30 18.72
CA ALA A 138 5.83 5.91 17.40
C ALA A 138 6.04 4.81 16.35
N HIS A 139 5.15 3.83 16.38
CA HIS A 139 5.20 2.66 15.51
C HIS A 139 4.95 3.04 14.06
N VAL A 140 5.61 2.35 13.15
CA VAL A 140 5.40 2.52 11.71
C VAL A 140 5.51 1.18 10.99
N ASN A 141 4.68 0.97 9.98
CA ASN A 141 4.86 -0.15 9.07
C ASN A 141 5.82 0.22 7.92
N ALA A 142 6.72 -0.71 7.63
CA ALA A 142 7.57 -0.72 6.44
C ALA A 142 6.94 -1.64 5.39
N LEU A 143 5.93 -1.14 4.67
CA LEU A 143 5.19 -1.92 3.68
C LEU A 143 6.04 -2.17 2.44
N GLY A 144 6.14 -3.43 2.00
CA GLY A 144 6.89 -3.80 0.80
C GLY A 144 8.40 -3.68 0.92
N SER A 145 8.95 -3.53 2.14
CA SER A 145 10.40 -3.50 2.34
C SER A 145 11.03 -4.84 1.95
N SER A 146 12.25 -4.78 1.41
CA SER A 146 13.01 -5.96 0.97
C SER A 146 13.93 -6.55 2.05
N ARG A 147 13.99 -5.92 3.21
CA ARG A 147 14.82 -6.32 4.34
C ARG A 147 14.29 -5.71 5.64
N LEU A 148 14.79 -6.25 6.75
CA LEU A 148 14.50 -5.74 8.08
C LEU A 148 15.00 -4.30 8.26
N VAL A 149 14.16 -3.46 8.84
CA VAL A 149 14.46 -2.08 9.26
C VAL A 149 14.38 -2.04 10.78
N MET A 150 15.50 -1.81 11.44
CA MET A 150 15.56 -1.79 12.91
C MET A 150 15.15 -0.44 13.46
N PRO A 151 14.38 -0.41 14.56
CA PRO A 151 14.09 0.82 15.29
C PRO A 151 15.36 1.46 15.86
N ILE A 152 15.25 2.73 16.21
CA ILE A 152 16.36 3.54 16.71
C ILE A 152 16.49 3.35 18.23
N GLY A 153 17.72 3.19 18.69
CA GLY A 153 18.08 3.17 20.11
C GLY A 153 17.98 1.81 20.76
N GLU A 154 18.56 1.72 21.95
CA GLU A 154 18.51 0.51 22.77
C GLU A 154 17.08 0.22 23.21
N LYS A 155 16.67 -1.05 23.13
CA LYS A 155 15.30 -1.50 23.45
C LYS A 155 14.23 -0.71 22.67
N ASN A 156 14.56 -0.30 21.44
CA ASN A 156 13.67 0.46 20.55
C ASN A 156 13.30 1.86 21.10
N ILE A 157 14.05 2.40 22.02
CA ILE A 157 13.78 3.71 22.66
C ILE A 157 14.74 4.76 22.10
N ALA A 158 14.24 5.66 21.26
CA ALA A 158 14.98 6.85 20.84
C ALA A 158 15.00 7.87 22.00
N LYS A 159 16.22 8.27 22.41
CA LYS A 159 16.44 9.28 23.44
C LYS A 159 16.85 10.59 22.79
N GLY A 160 16.30 11.72 23.26
CA GLY A 160 16.63 13.05 22.76
C GLY A 160 16.17 13.35 21.35
N MET A 161 15.21 12.58 20.83
CA MET A 161 14.59 12.80 19.51
C MET A 161 13.12 13.15 19.67
N THR A 162 12.60 13.96 18.74
CA THR A 162 11.15 14.17 18.57
C THR A 162 10.54 13.00 17.78
N ILE A 163 9.21 12.86 17.86
CA ILE A 163 8.48 11.89 17.02
C ILE A 163 8.71 12.19 15.53
N ALA A 164 8.61 13.45 15.12
CA ALA A 164 8.84 13.86 13.74
C ALA A 164 10.24 13.48 13.24
N ALA A 165 11.30 13.75 14.03
CA ALA A 165 12.66 13.36 13.68
C ALA A 165 12.84 11.84 13.59
N THR A 166 12.16 11.11 14.45
CA THR A 166 12.18 9.65 14.48
C THR A 166 11.48 9.07 13.26
N TYR A 167 10.30 9.60 12.90
CA TYR A 167 9.59 9.22 11.68
C TYR A 167 10.39 9.54 10.41
N ALA A 168 11.06 10.69 10.38
CA ALA A 168 11.91 11.06 9.25
C ALA A 168 13.05 10.04 9.04
N ARG A 169 13.71 9.61 10.13
CA ARG A 169 14.80 8.65 10.10
C ARG A 169 14.34 7.23 9.74
N ASN A 170 13.28 6.74 10.39
CA ASN A 170 12.70 5.43 10.07
C ASN A 170 12.16 5.43 8.64
N GLY A 171 11.48 6.49 8.21
CA GLY A 171 10.99 6.62 6.84
C GLY A 171 12.12 6.63 5.78
N ALA A 172 13.27 7.23 6.09
CA ALA A 172 14.45 7.16 5.21
C ALA A 172 14.98 5.72 5.10
N ALA A 173 15.07 4.98 6.23
CA ALA A 173 15.51 3.59 6.25
C ALA A 173 14.52 2.67 5.51
N ILE A 174 13.21 2.88 5.68
CA ILE A 174 12.14 2.16 4.99
C ILE A 174 12.23 2.38 3.48
N ARG A 175 12.36 3.63 3.02
CA ARG A 175 12.54 3.95 1.60
C ARG A 175 13.82 3.33 1.02
N ALA A 176 14.93 3.34 1.78
CA ALA A 176 16.17 2.68 1.39
C ALA A 176 16.07 1.15 1.32
N ALA A 177 15.05 0.57 1.95
CA ALA A 177 14.67 -0.83 1.84
C ALA A 177 13.61 -1.07 0.73
N GLY A 178 13.25 -0.05 -0.06
CA GLY A 178 12.23 -0.13 -1.12
C GLY A 178 10.79 -0.07 -0.62
N GLY A 179 10.59 0.19 0.67
CA GLY A 179 9.26 0.18 1.30
C GLY A 179 8.55 1.54 1.29
N VAL A 180 7.27 1.51 1.63
CA VAL A 180 6.41 2.68 1.89
C VAL A 180 6.15 2.77 3.38
N LEU A 181 6.30 3.98 3.92
CA LEU A 181 6.03 4.29 5.32
C LEU A 181 4.53 4.42 5.57
N GLN A 182 4.01 3.67 6.56
CA GLN A 182 2.70 3.87 7.16
C GLN A 182 2.87 4.18 8.64
N VAL A 183 2.30 5.30 9.12
CA VAL A 183 2.27 5.64 10.55
C VAL A 183 1.12 4.87 11.20
N ASN A 184 1.43 4.09 12.23
CA ASN A 184 0.46 3.22 12.88
C ASN A 184 -0.26 3.94 14.05
N HIS A 185 -1.51 3.60 14.28
CA HIS A 185 -2.38 3.91 15.42
C HIS A 185 -1.99 5.20 16.20
N PRO A 186 -2.04 6.39 15.57
CA PRO A 186 -1.52 7.62 16.16
C PRO A 186 -2.23 8.00 17.47
N ASN A 187 -3.43 7.48 17.70
CA ASN A 187 -4.21 7.69 18.93
C ASN A 187 -3.97 6.60 20.00
N PHE A 188 -3.14 5.58 19.73
CA PHE A 188 -2.82 4.56 20.71
C PHE A 188 -2.13 5.24 21.93
N ILE A 189 -2.77 5.15 23.09
CA ILE A 189 -2.39 5.85 24.34
C ILE A 189 -2.04 7.34 24.12
N TRP A 190 -2.62 7.96 23.10
CA TRP A 190 -2.42 9.37 22.72
C TRP A 190 -0.95 9.73 22.40
N SER A 191 -0.22 8.77 21.87
CA SER A 191 1.25 8.87 21.73
C SER A 191 1.72 9.87 20.71
N VAL A 192 1.00 10.04 19.58
CA VAL A 192 1.46 10.92 18.49
C VAL A 192 0.75 12.26 18.54
N PRO A 193 1.43 13.36 18.91
CA PRO A 193 0.84 14.71 18.84
C PRO A 193 0.45 15.09 17.40
N LEU A 194 -0.61 15.91 17.25
CA LEU A 194 -1.02 16.39 15.93
C LEU A 194 0.10 17.19 15.23
N ALA A 195 0.92 17.93 16.00
CA ALA A 195 2.04 18.69 15.47
C ALA A 195 3.05 17.80 14.73
N ASP A 196 3.37 16.63 15.29
CA ASP A 196 4.33 15.71 14.65
C ASP A 196 3.79 15.10 13.35
N MET A 197 2.47 14.94 13.20
CA MET A 197 1.85 14.54 11.93
C MET A 197 2.00 15.60 10.84
N MET A 198 2.16 16.89 11.21
CA MET A 198 2.36 17.98 10.25
C MET A 198 3.74 17.95 9.59
N ASP A 199 4.72 17.33 10.24
CA ASP A 199 6.10 17.24 9.73
C ASP A 199 6.32 15.99 8.86
N LEU A 200 5.32 15.12 8.74
CA LEU A 200 5.38 13.97 7.83
C LEU A 200 5.50 14.43 6.37
N PRO A 201 6.24 13.71 5.52
CA PRO A 201 6.25 13.96 4.08
C PRO A 201 4.84 13.81 3.49
N ASP A 202 4.55 14.56 2.42
CA ASP A 202 3.34 14.34 1.63
C ASP A 202 3.26 12.90 1.11
N SER A 203 2.05 12.39 0.97
CA SER A 203 1.74 11.02 0.55
C SER A 203 2.16 9.93 1.54
N THR A 204 2.53 10.29 2.78
CA THR A 204 2.71 9.31 3.85
C THR A 204 1.36 8.66 4.18
N LEU A 205 1.37 7.33 4.29
CA LEU A 205 0.21 6.58 4.77
C LEU A 205 0.10 6.72 6.30
N PHE A 206 -1.11 6.75 6.82
CA PHE A 206 -1.35 6.67 8.27
C PHE A 206 -2.65 5.90 8.54
N GLU A 207 -2.73 5.25 9.67
CA GLU A 207 -3.94 4.56 10.09
C GLU A 207 -5.02 5.57 10.51
N LEU A 208 -5.95 5.76 9.59
CA LEU A 208 -7.20 6.47 9.83
C LEU A 208 -8.17 5.62 10.66
N TRP A 209 -8.13 4.31 10.42
CA TRP A 209 -8.87 3.31 11.17
C TRP A 209 -7.99 2.09 11.39
N ASN A 210 -7.73 1.77 12.66
CA ASN A 210 -7.06 0.56 13.08
C ASN A 210 -8.07 -0.36 13.78
N GLY A 211 -8.12 -1.63 13.43
CA GLY A 211 -9.09 -2.59 13.96
C GLY A 211 -8.83 -3.06 15.39
N HIS A 212 -7.69 -2.72 15.96
CA HIS A 212 -7.34 -3.08 17.34
C HIS A 212 -8.23 -2.35 18.35
N PRO A 213 -8.83 -3.03 19.34
CA PRO A 213 -9.87 -2.45 20.21
C PRO A 213 -9.40 -1.33 21.13
N ILE A 214 -8.08 -1.30 21.45
CA ILE A 214 -7.52 -0.28 22.37
C ILE A 214 -7.00 0.97 21.64
N VAL A 215 -7.22 1.08 20.35
CA VAL A 215 -6.87 2.27 19.56
C VAL A 215 -8.07 3.21 19.50
N TYR A 216 -7.90 4.42 19.95
CA TYR A 216 -9.00 5.39 20.08
C TYR A 216 -9.30 6.11 18.75
N ASN A 217 -9.73 5.35 17.71
CA ASN A 217 -10.02 5.92 16.39
C ASN A 217 -11.04 7.06 16.43
N LEU A 218 -12.04 6.95 17.29
CA LEU A 218 -13.13 7.92 17.39
C LEU A 218 -12.81 9.10 18.32
N GLY A 219 -11.59 9.18 18.85
CA GLY A 219 -11.24 10.14 19.88
C GLY A 219 -11.66 9.66 21.26
N GLY A 220 -11.63 10.52 22.23
CA GLY A 220 -12.00 10.23 23.61
C GLY A 220 -11.36 11.19 24.58
N THR A 221 -11.22 10.80 25.82
CA THR A 221 -10.64 11.63 26.88
C THR A 221 -9.36 10.99 27.38
N ASP A 222 -8.30 11.75 27.53
CA ASP A 222 -7.05 11.27 28.10
C ASP A 222 -7.11 11.16 29.63
N SER A 223 -6.03 10.68 30.25
CA SER A 223 -5.93 10.53 31.70
C SER A 223 -5.98 11.83 32.49
N THR A 224 -5.85 12.99 31.84
CA THR A 224 -5.94 14.31 32.44
C THR A 224 -7.33 14.95 32.34
N GLY A 225 -8.25 14.27 31.62
CA GLY A 225 -9.58 14.79 31.32
C GLY A 225 -9.65 15.66 30.05
N GLN A 226 -8.56 15.73 29.27
CA GLN A 226 -8.53 16.49 28.03
C GLN A 226 -9.22 15.69 26.88
N GLU A 227 -10.13 16.36 26.17
CA GLU A 227 -10.76 15.83 24.97
C GLU A 227 -9.73 15.69 23.84
N MET A 228 -9.67 14.49 23.28
CA MET A 228 -8.74 14.10 22.23
C MET A 228 -9.47 13.86 20.91
N LEU A 229 -8.94 14.42 19.83
CA LEU A 229 -9.54 14.32 18.51
C LEU A 229 -9.54 12.88 17.98
N SER A 230 -10.59 12.52 17.23
CA SER A 230 -10.58 11.31 16.42
C SER A 230 -9.46 11.33 15.36
N THR A 231 -9.03 10.18 14.88
CA THR A 231 -8.05 10.08 13.79
C THR A 231 -8.53 10.81 12.54
N GLU A 232 -9.83 10.76 12.24
CA GLU A 232 -10.44 11.49 11.12
C GLU A 232 -10.36 13.02 11.31
N ALA A 233 -10.67 13.54 12.49
CA ALA A 233 -10.55 14.97 12.78
C ALA A 233 -9.10 15.45 12.75
N ARG A 234 -8.16 14.62 13.17
CA ARG A 234 -6.71 14.88 13.02
C ARG A 234 -6.30 14.92 11.57
N TRP A 235 -6.80 14.00 10.75
CA TRP A 235 -6.58 14.01 9.32
C TRP A 235 -7.04 15.30 8.66
N ASP A 236 -8.29 15.72 8.93
CA ASP A 236 -8.83 16.98 8.44
C ASP A 236 -8.02 18.20 8.91
N SER A 237 -7.49 18.16 10.12
CA SER A 237 -6.61 19.22 10.64
C SER A 237 -5.30 19.30 9.85
N VAL A 238 -4.69 18.15 9.53
CA VAL A 238 -3.46 18.06 8.74
C VAL A 238 -3.71 18.53 7.30
N LEU A 239 -4.77 18.02 6.66
CA LEU A 239 -5.16 18.41 5.31
C LEU A 239 -5.44 19.90 5.18
N SER A 240 -6.10 20.50 6.19
CA SER A 240 -6.45 21.92 6.23
C SER A 240 -5.22 22.86 6.29
N ARG A 241 -4.08 22.34 6.71
CA ARG A 241 -2.80 23.05 6.74
C ARG A 241 -1.96 22.80 5.46
N GLY A 242 -2.55 22.14 4.45
CA GLY A 242 -1.94 21.90 3.15
C GLY A 242 -1.06 20.65 3.07
N LYS A 243 -1.00 19.82 4.12
CA LYS A 243 -0.34 18.50 4.04
C LYS A 243 -1.25 17.47 3.40
N LEU A 244 -0.70 16.64 2.52
CA LEU A 244 -1.42 15.54 1.89
C LEU A 244 -0.98 14.22 2.53
N LEU A 245 -1.77 13.69 3.45
CA LEU A 245 -1.59 12.34 3.98
C LEU A 245 -2.68 11.42 3.45
N PHE A 246 -2.37 10.14 3.26
CA PHE A 246 -3.33 9.14 2.81
C PHE A 246 -3.79 8.26 3.97
N GLY A 247 -5.11 8.20 4.20
CA GLY A 247 -5.70 7.40 5.28
C GLY A 247 -5.91 5.96 4.87
N VAL A 248 -5.37 5.02 5.66
CA VAL A 248 -5.63 3.59 5.53
C VAL A 248 -6.60 3.11 6.60
N ALA A 249 -7.28 1.99 6.32
CA ALA A 249 -7.93 1.17 7.34
C ALA A 249 -7.28 -0.21 7.30
N ASP A 250 -7.02 -0.77 8.46
CA ASP A 250 -6.45 -2.10 8.60
C ASP A 250 -6.91 -2.78 9.89
N ASP A 251 -6.39 -3.96 10.15
CA ASP A 251 -6.84 -4.79 11.24
C ASP A 251 -5.97 -4.68 12.48
N ASP A 252 -4.65 -4.55 12.31
CA ASP A 252 -3.67 -4.70 13.41
C ASP A 252 -3.99 -5.97 14.23
N SER A 253 -4.17 -7.06 13.48
CA SER A 253 -4.79 -8.27 14.04
C SER A 253 -3.77 -9.19 14.68
N HIS A 254 -4.10 -9.66 15.88
CA HIS A 254 -3.30 -10.55 16.70
C HIS A 254 -4.03 -11.86 17.04
N SER A 255 -5.37 -11.87 16.91
CA SER A 255 -6.24 -12.94 17.42
C SER A 255 -7.04 -13.57 16.29
N TYR A 256 -6.68 -14.80 15.93
CA TYR A 256 -7.28 -15.55 14.83
C TYR A 256 -8.00 -16.83 15.27
N LYS A 257 -7.87 -17.22 16.54
CA LYS A 257 -8.46 -18.43 17.04
C LYS A 257 -9.98 -18.36 17.04
N PRO A 258 -10.70 -19.46 16.68
CA PRO A 258 -12.16 -19.47 16.60
C PRO A 258 -12.87 -19.07 17.90
N GLN A 259 -12.30 -19.41 19.06
CA GLN A 259 -12.87 -19.04 20.37
C GLN A 259 -12.91 -17.53 20.61
N ASP A 260 -12.06 -16.76 19.92
CA ASP A 260 -12.00 -15.32 20.06
C ASP A 260 -12.92 -14.60 19.05
N ALA A 261 -13.60 -15.36 18.17
CA ALA A 261 -14.35 -14.81 17.04
C ALA A 261 -15.43 -13.81 17.42
N GLU A 262 -16.07 -13.97 18.57
CA GLU A 262 -17.13 -13.08 19.07
C GLU A 262 -16.67 -12.14 20.19
N ASN A 263 -15.39 -12.22 20.61
CA ASN A 263 -14.88 -11.36 21.66
C ASN A 263 -14.50 -9.95 21.11
N PRO A 264 -15.20 -8.88 21.50
CA PRO A 264 -14.93 -7.53 20.99
C PRO A 264 -13.59 -6.96 21.46
N ASP A 265 -13.06 -7.48 22.57
CA ASP A 265 -11.82 -6.98 23.19
C ASP A 265 -10.56 -7.58 22.55
N MET A 266 -10.72 -8.55 21.64
CA MET A 266 -9.61 -9.16 20.93
C MET A 266 -9.31 -8.42 19.61
N ALA A 267 -8.03 -8.28 19.28
CA ALA A 267 -7.57 -7.70 18.01
C ALA A 267 -7.75 -8.69 16.86
N ARG A 268 -8.95 -8.74 16.29
CA ARG A 268 -9.34 -9.72 15.29
C ARG A 268 -9.28 -9.17 13.87
N PRO A 269 -8.99 -10.00 12.87
CA PRO A 269 -9.02 -9.59 11.47
C PRO A 269 -10.46 -9.31 10.97
N GLY A 270 -10.56 -8.53 9.90
CA GLY A 270 -11.82 -8.21 9.24
C GLY A 270 -12.54 -6.98 9.78
N ARG A 271 -11.85 -6.12 10.52
CA ARG A 271 -12.39 -4.87 11.08
C ARG A 271 -12.08 -3.62 10.24
N GLY A 272 -11.00 -3.67 9.44
CA GLY A 272 -10.59 -2.61 8.54
C GLY A 272 -9.80 -3.16 7.36
N TRP A 273 -9.90 -2.52 6.21
CA TRP A 273 -9.13 -2.86 5.02
C TRP A 273 -9.07 -1.71 4.04
N ILE A 274 -8.19 -1.83 3.07
CA ILE A 274 -8.16 -0.92 1.92
C ILE A 274 -8.65 -1.66 0.66
N TRP A 275 -9.19 -0.87 -0.27
CA TRP A 275 -9.42 -1.28 -1.64
C TRP A 275 -8.48 -0.51 -2.54
N VAL A 276 -7.56 -1.21 -3.17
CA VAL A 276 -6.51 -0.63 -4.02
C VAL A 276 -6.91 -0.78 -5.48
N ARG A 277 -6.80 0.29 -6.25
CA ARG A 277 -7.01 0.29 -7.69
C ARG A 277 -5.68 0.02 -8.39
N ALA A 278 -5.59 -1.11 -9.07
CA ALA A 278 -4.40 -1.48 -9.85
C ALA A 278 -4.80 -2.24 -11.13
N ASP A 279 -3.92 -2.27 -12.10
CA ASP A 279 -4.07 -2.99 -13.37
C ASP A 279 -3.85 -4.49 -13.19
N THR A 280 -2.95 -4.86 -12.29
CA THR A 280 -2.62 -6.26 -11.98
C THR A 280 -2.53 -6.49 -10.47
N LEU A 281 -2.76 -7.73 -10.03
CA LEU A 281 -2.50 -8.15 -8.66
C LEU A 281 -1.04 -8.59 -8.53
N SER A 282 -0.17 -7.63 -8.27
CA SER A 282 1.24 -7.87 -7.98
C SER A 282 1.72 -6.93 -6.86
N ALA A 283 2.75 -7.31 -6.14
CA ALA A 283 3.33 -6.48 -5.09
C ALA A 283 3.69 -5.09 -5.63
N ASP A 284 4.37 -5.02 -6.77
CA ASP A 284 4.78 -3.75 -7.38
C ASP A 284 3.59 -2.87 -7.78
N ALA A 285 2.52 -3.43 -8.34
CA ALA A 285 1.33 -2.67 -8.72
C ALA A 285 0.59 -2.14 -7.50
N ILE A 286 0.44 -2.95 -6.45
CA ILE A 286 -0.12 -2.53 -5.15
C ILE A 286 0.73 -1.42 -4.53
N MET A 287 2.05 -1.60 -4.44
CA MET A 287 2.95 -0.59 -3.85
C MET A 287 2.91 0.74 -4.62
N ARG A 288 2.90 0.70 -5.96
CA ARG A 288 2.74 1.93 -6.76
C ARG A 288 1.41 2.62 -6.51
N ALA A 289 0.32 1.88 -6.38
CA ALA A 289 -1.00 2.43 -6.10
C ALA A 289 -1.07 3.06 -4.70
N LEU A 290 -0.51 2.42 -3.68
CA LEU A 290 -0.40 2.97 -2.33
C LEU A 290 0.36 4.30 -2.33
N HIS A 291 1.47 4.36 -3.05
CA HIS A 291 2.29 5.58 -3.14
C HIS A 291 1.56 6.75 -3.81
N ARG A 292 0.64 6.47 -4.74
CA ARG A 292 -0.15 7.51 -5.44
C ARG A 292 -1.46 7.85 -4.75
N GLY A 293 -1.90 7.10 -3.72
CA GLY A 293 -3.21 7.24 -3.12
C GLY A 293 -4.35 6.64 -3.97
N ASP A 294 -4.05 5.72 -4.88
CA ASP A 294 -5.04 5.03 -5.72
C ASP A 294 -5.79 3.94 -4.93
N PHE A 295 -6.34 4.30 -3.80
CA PHE A 295 -7.07 3.39 -2.92
C PHE A 295 -8.08 4.15 -2.05
N TYR A 296 -8.97 3.43 -1.39
CA TYR A 296 -9.81 3.95 -0.33
C TYR A 296 -9.83 3.02 0.89
N ALA A 297 -10.00 3.60 2.07
CA ALA A 297 -10.13 2.88 3.34
C ALA A 297 -11.58 2.45 3.58
N SER A 298 -11.81 1.30 4.24
CA SER A 298 -13.16 0.79 4.48
C SER A 298 -13.26 -0.11 5.71
N THR A 299 -14.38 -0.01 6.41
CA THR A 299 -14.83 -0.98 7.43
C THR A 299 -16.03 -1.81 6.94
N GLY A 300 -16.41 -1.69 5.65
CA GLY A 300 -17.50 -2.50 5.10
C GLY A 300 -18.23 -1.91 3.90
N VAL A 301 -18.14 -0.62 3.66
CA VAL A 301 -18.72 0.00 2.47
C VAL A 301 -17.81 -0.29 1.26
N ARG A 302 -18.41 -0.77 0.17
CA ARG A 302 -17.70 -1.04 -1.09
C ARG A 302 -18.07 -0.02 -2.16
N LEU A 303 -17.09 0.52 -2.85
CA LEU A 303 -17.29 1.32 -4.05
C LEU A 303 -17.11 0.43 -5.30
N ARG A 304 -17.99 0.63 -6.29
CA ARG A 304 -17.81 0.07 -7.64
C ARG A 304 -16.82 0.89 -8.43
N ASP A 305 -16.97 2.22 -8.32
CA ASP A 305 -16.09 3.16 -9.02
C ASP A 305 -15.85 4.42 -8.17
N LEU A 306 -14.74 5.06 -8.42
CA LEU A 306 -14.33 6.34 -7.86
C LEU A 306 -13.61 7.10 -8.98
N ARG A 307 -14.17 8.24 -9.38
CA ARG A 307 -13.57 9.12 -10.38
C ARG A 307 -13.38 10.50 -9.79
N VAL A 308 -12.19 10.98 -9.94
CA VAL A 308 -11.79 12.29 -9.44
C VAL A 308 -11.09 13.04 -10.56
N SER A 309 -11.59 14.24 -10.84
CA SER A 309 -11.02 15.18 -11.81
C SER A 309 -10.81 16.54 -11.15
N ALA A 310 -10.28 17.51 -11.88
CA ALA A 310 -10.15 18.89 -11.40
C ALA A 310 -11.51 19.57 -11.10
N THR A 311 -12.60 19.09 -11.70
CA THR A 311 -13.92 19.72 -11.63
C THR A 311 -15.00 18.86 -10.98
N GLU A 312 -14.79 17.57 -10.81
CA GLU A 312 -15.79 16.65 -10.25
C GLU A 312 -15.17 15.57 -9.39
N TYR A 313 -15.80 15.29 -8.26
CA TYR A 313 -15.58 14.14 -7.39
C TYR A 313 -16.81 13.24 -7.43
N ARG A 314 -16.71 12.03 -7.98
CA ARG A 314 -17.83 11.12 -8.20
C ARG A 314 -17.52 9.72 -7.64
N LEU A 315 -18.53 9.13 -7.00
CA LEU A 315 -18.48 7.76 -6.50
C LEU A 315 -19.63 6.93 -7.09
N GLU A 316 -19.41 5.64 -7.20
CA GLU A 316 -20.49 4.66 -7.39
C GLU A 316 -20.40 3.62 -6.27
N ILE A 317 -21.42 3.56 -5.41
CA ILE A 317 -21.50 2.66 -4.26
C ILE A 317 -22.04 1.31 -4.72
N ALA A 318 -21.41 0.21 -4.31
CA ALA A 318 -21.93 -1.13 -4.48
C ALA A 318 -22.97 -1.40 -3.38
N PRO A 319 -24.27 -1.53 -3.70
CA PRO A 319 -25.28 -1.79 -2.68
C PRO A 319 -25.07 -3.16 -2.03
N ALA A 320 -25.39 -3.26 -0.75
CA ALA A 320 -25.34 -4.51 0.02
C ALA A 320 -26.65 -4.66 0.78
N GLY A 321 -27.46 -5.65 0.39
CA GLY A 321 -28.79 -5.86 0.97
C GLY A 321 -29.67 -4.60 0.87
N ASP A 322 -30.36 -4.30 1.93
CA ASP A 322 -31.28 -3.17 2.10
C ASP A 322 -30.64 -1.93 2.73
N ARG A 323 -29.31 -1.89 2.83
CA ARG A 323 -28.58 -0.79 3.46
C ARG A 323 -28.83 0.53 2.77
N ARG A 324 -28.94 1.57 3.59
CA ARG A 324 -29.01 2.97 3.15
C ARG A 324 -27.62 3.58 3.30
N TYR A 325 -27.32 4.54 2.44
CA TYR A 325 -26.02 5.19 2.40
C TYR A 325 -26.15 6.71 2.54
N LEU A 326 -25.20 7.29 3.26
CA LEU A 326 -24.97 8.72 3.32
C LEU A 326 -23.53 8.99 2.87
N THR A 327 -23.38 9.79 1.82
CA THR A 327 -22.09 10.31 1.39
C THR A 327 -21.97 11.76 1.83
N GLU A 328 -20.87 12.10 2.49
CA GLU A 328 -20.48 13.45 2.82
C GLU A 328 -19.21 13.80 2.06
N PHE A 329 -19.25 14.88 1.26
CA PHE A 329 -18.07 15.49 0.68
C PHE A 329 -17.52 16.49 1.68
N ILE A 330 -16.22 16.40 1.99
CA ILE A 330 -15.58 17.08 3.09
C ILE A 330 -14.40 17.89 2.56
N GLY A 331 -14.30 19.13 3.01
CA GLY A 331 -13.23 20.07 2.66
C GLY A 331 -12.54 20.67 3.87
N LYS A 332 -11.84 21.77 3.65
CA LYS A 332 -11.01 22.45 4.65
C LYS A 332 -11.71 22.63 5.99
N GLY A 333 -11.02 22.29 7.08
CA GLY A 333 -11.55 22.32 8.44
C GLY A 333 -12.47 21.15 8.77
N GLY A 334 -12.52 20.09 7.96
CA GLY A 334 -13.48 19.00 8.12
C GLY A 334 -14.92 19.41 7.77
N LYS A 335 -15.09 20.55 7.10
CA LYS A 335 -16.41 21.08 6.76
C LYS A 335 -17.10 20.17 5.74
N VAL A 336 -18.33 19.76 6.04
CA VAL A 336 -19.20 19.08 5.09
C VAL A 336 -19.64 20.05 4.01
N LEU A 337 -19.19 19.83 2.80
CA LEU A 337 -19.49 20.64 1.61
C LEU A 337 -20.85 20.27 1.02
N ALA A 338 -21.13 18.97 0.96
CA ALA A 338 -22.39 18.43 0.46
C ALA A 338 -22.71 17.08 1.08
N ARG A 339 -24.02 16.75 1.12
CA ARG A 339 -24.53 15.43 1.51
C ARG A 339 -25.36 14.84 0.37
N ASN A 340 -25.24 13.52 0.19
CA ASN A 340 -25.99 12.79 -0.85
C ASN A 340 -26.31 11.38 -0.35
N THR A 341 -27.55 10.92 -0.62
CA THR A 341 -28.03 9.59 -0.20
C THR A 341 -28.22 8.61 -1.36
N THR A 342 -27.82 9.02 -2.58
CA THR A 342 -27.92 8.15 -3.76
C THR A 342 -26.74 7.19 -3.82
N LEU A 343 -26.85 6.16 -4.67
CA LEU A 343 -25.74 5.23 -4.94
C LEU A 343 -24.67 5.80 -5.90
N ARG A 344 -24.92 6.97 -6.50
CA ARG A 344 -24.01 7.66 -7.43
C ARG A 344 -23.82 9.12 -7.04
N PRO A 345 -23.30 9.38 -5.83
CA PRO A 345 -23.08 10.74 -5.38
C PRO A 345 -21.97 11.41 -6.18
N SER A 346 -22.13 12.71 -6.45
CA SER A 346 -21.08 13.54 -7.02
C SER A 346 -21.06 14.92 -6.37
N TYR A 347 -19.90 15.57 -6.45
CA TYR A 347 -19.65 16.92 -5.99
C TYR A 347 -18.90 17.70 -7.08
N ALA A 348 -19.40 18.86 -7.46
CA ALA A 348 -18.71 19.77 -8.37
C ALA A 348 -17.67 20.58 -7.59
N ILE A 349 -16.41 20.43 -7.96
CA ILE A 349 -15.29 21.11 -7.32
C ILE A 349 -15.23 22.54 -7.83
N THR A 350 -15.17 23.50 -6.91
CA THR A 350 -15.15 24.95 -7.21
C THR A 350 -13.75 25.56 -7.15
N GLY A 351 -12.77 24.85 -6.55
CA GLY A 351 -11.43 25.32 -6.35
C GLY A 351 -11.18 26.03 -5.00
N ASN A 352 -12.22 26.24 -4.20
CA ASN A 352 -12.13 26.99 -2.93
C ASN A 352 -12.17 26.10 -1.68
N GLU A 353 -12.21 24.77 -1.85
CA GLU A 353 -12.40 23.81 -0.77
C GLU A 353 -11.13 23.53 0.04
N GLY A 354 -9.95 23.93 -0.50
CA GLY A 354 -8.63 23.57 0.02
C GLY A 354 -8.26 22.12 -0.25
N TYR A 355 -9.17 21.21 0.03
CA TYR A 355 -9.15 19.81 -0.37
C TYR A 355 -10.59 19.30 -0.49
N VAL A 356 -10.76 18.17 -1.20
CA VAL A 356 -12.02 17.41 -1.21
C VAL A 356 -11.70 15.93 -0.98
N ARG A 357 -12.41 15.33 -0.05
CA ARG A 357 -12.50 13.89 0.15
C ARG A 357 -13.96 13.48 0.38
N ALA A 358 -14.26 12.20 0.31
CA ALA A 358 -15.58 11.71 0.66
C ALA A 358 -15.53 10.71 1.82
N ARG A 359 -16.55 10.76 2.67
CA ARG A 359 -16.90 9.71 3.64
C ARG A 359 -18.24 9.15 3.26
N VAL A 360 -18.33 7.82 3.15
CA VAL A 360 -19.58 7.10 2.94
C VAL A 360 -19.87 6.28 4.17
N SER A 361 -21.02 6.47 4.81
CA SER A 361 -21.51 5.62 5.88
C SER A 361 -22.76 4.86 5.44
N ASP A 362 -22.92 3.63 5.92
CA ASP A 362 -24.14 2.87 5.73
C ASP A 362 -25.00 2.80 7.00
N SER A 363 -26.25 2.32 6.86
CA SER A 363 -27.20 2.22 7.97
C SER A 363 -26.80 1.19 9.06
N SER A 364 -25.74 0.41 8.86
CA SER A 364 -25.16 -0.48 9.88
C SER A 364 -23.93 0.12 10.58
N GLY A 365 -23.58 1.38 10.31
CA GLY A 365 -22.43 2.08 10.89
C GLY A 365 -21.09 1.78 10.22
N ARG A 366 -21.07 1.05 9.11
CA ARG A 366 -19.85 0.80 8.34
C ARG A 366 -19.52 2.01 7.48
N MET A 367 -18.22 2.21 7.22
CA MET A 367 -17.74 3.40 6.54
C MET A 367 -16.78 3.05 5.38
N ALA A 368 -16.65 4.01 4.46
CA ALA A 368 -15.52 4.13 3.55
C ALA A 368 -15.05 5.58 3.52
N TRP A 369 -13.74 5.77 3.40
CA TRP A 369 -13.08 7.06 3.27
C TRP A 369 -12.21 7.06 2.03
N THR A 370 -12.45 8.00 1.13
CA THR A 370 -11.64 8.17 -0.08
C THR A 370 -10.47 9.08 0.19
N GLN A 371 -9.41 8.95 -0.62
CA GLN A 371 -8.25 9.83 -0.46
C GLN A 371 -8.57 11.26 -0.86
N PRO A 372 -7.96 12.25 -0.19
CA PRO A 372 -8.17 13.65 -0.50
C PRO A 372 -7.46 14.05 -1.79
N ILE A 373 -8.06 15.01 -2.49
CA ILE A 373 -7.37 15.79 -3.52
C ILE A 373 -7.25 17.24 -3.05
N ARG A 374 -6.14 17.87 -3.38
CA ARG A 374 -6.03 19.33 -3.20
C ARG A 374 -6.86 20.03 -4.28
N THR A 375 -7.57 21.07 -3.89
CA THR A 375 -8.16 22.03 -4.81
C THR A 375 -7.30 23.30 -4.82
N GLN A 376 -7.30 23.99 -5.97
CA GLN A 376 -6.48 25.19 -6.15
C GLN A 376 -6.97 26.34 -5.28
#